data_b0968d546502303d1894b8243d5962e8
#
_entry.id   b0968d546502303d1894b8243d5962e8
#
_cell.length_a   1.000
_cell.length_b   1.000
_cell.length_c   1.000
_cell.angle_alpha   90.00
_cell.angle_beta   90.00
_cell.angle_gamma   90.00
#
_symmetry.space_group_name_H-M   'P 1'
#
loop_
_entity.id
_entity.type
_entity.pdbx_description
1 polymer ?
#
loop_
_entity_poly.entity_id
_entity_poly.type
_entity_poly.pdbx_seq_one_letter_code
_entity_poly.pdbx_strand_id
1 'polypeptide(L)'
;SVDLGKAVDGNNRVTEPVTTYATTDAIHASVATTSSDPAMPQQGQLTARWTYEGDQLVDQTSRDFNFTGSGTTAFEISKPDGWPTGNYRVEILQDGQVVQTRDFEIR
;
A
#
# COMPACT_ATOMS: atom_id res chain seq x y z
N SER A 1 -9.56 -3.59 -0.41
CA SER A 1 -9.15 -2.86 -1.61
C SER A 1 -7.87 -2.09 -1.35
N VAL A 2 -7.12 -1.81 -2.40
CA VAL A 2 -5.87 -1.04 -2.34
C VAL A 2 -5.96 0.11 -3.33
N ASP A 3 -5.69 1.33 -2.84
CA ASP A 3 -5.63 2.51 -3.69
C ASP A 3 -4.21 3.09 -3.64
N LEU A 4 -3.70 3.48 -4.79
CA LEU A 4 -2.38 4.10 -4.92
C LEU A 4 -2.55 5.59 -5.23
N GLY A 5 -1.68 6.42 -4.65
CA GLY A 5 -1.74 7.85 -4.87
C GLY A 5 -0.51 8.59 -4.41
N LYS A 6 -0.52 9.90 -4.59
CA LYS A 6 0.60 10.78 -4.21
C LYS A 6 0.46 11.35 -2.81
N ALA A 7 -0.71 11.23 -2.20
CA ALA A 7 -0.97 11.74 -0.87
C ALA A 7 -2.14 11.00 -0.23
N VAL A 8 -2.23 11.05 1.09
CA VAL A 8 -3.36 10.54 1.86
C VAL A 8 -3.89 11.62 2.80
N ASP A 9 -5.15 11.50 3.18
CA ASP A 9 -5.77 12.42 4.15
C ASP A 9 -5.60 11.92 5.60
N GLY A 10 -6.22 12.61 6.54
CA GLY A 10 -6.16 12.24 7.95
C GLY A 10 -6.83 10.91 8.28
N ASN A 11 -7.58 10.32 7.36
CA ASN A 11 -8.21 9.01 7.50
C ASN A 11 -7.46 7.91 6.76
N ASN A 12 -6.22 8.18 6.33
CA ASN A 12 -5.37 7.25 5.57
C ASN A 12 -5.93 6.87 4.20
N ARG A 13 -6.78 7.73 3.63
CA ARG A 13 -7.35 7.52 2.30
C ARG A 13 -6.60 8.34 1.26
N VAL A 14 -6.39 7.74 0.10
CA VAL A 14 -5.71 8.41 -1.01
C VAL A 14 -6.55 9.59 -1.49
N THR A 15 -5.92 10.78 -1.59
CA THR A 15 -6.56 12.00 -2.04
C THR A 15 -6.25 12.33 -3.50
N GLU A 16 -5.15 11.78 -4.03
CA GLU A 16 -4.74 11.97 -5.42
C GLU A 16 -4.43 10.61 -6.04
N PRO A 17 -5.46 9.84 -6.47
CA PRO A 17 -5.23 8.52 -7.03
C PRO A 17 -4.44 8.60 -8.32
N VAL A 18 -3.37 7.82 -8.43
CA VAL A 18 -2.55 7.74 -9.64
C VAL A 18 -2.03 6.31 -9.81
N THR A 19 -1.70 5.95 -11.05
CA THR A 19 -1.00 4.72 -11.37
C THR A 19 0.36 5.00 -12.02
N THR A 20 0.68 6.28 -12.20
CA THR A 20 1.96 6.74 -12.75
C THR A 20 2.53 7.82 -11.85
N TYR A 21 3.80 7.68 -11.51
CA TYR A 21 4.50 8.60 -10.61
C TYR A 21 5.70 9.20 -11.34
N ALA A 22 6.14 10.37 -10.85
CA ALA A 22 7.44 10.94 -11.23
C ALA A 22 8.54 10.33 -10.35
N THR A 23 9.80 10.44 -10.79
CA THR A 23 10.93 9.84 -10.07
C THR A 23 11.17 10.42 -8.69
N THR A 24 10.61 11.60 -8.40
CA THR A 24 10.76 12.28 -7.10
C THR A 24 9.53 12.20 -6.23
N ASP A 25 8.48 11.51 -6.66
CA ASP A 25 7.24 11.41 -5.89
C ASP A 25 7.38 10.41 -4.74
N ALA A 26 6.72 10.70 -3.62
CA ALA A 26 6.46 9.69 -2.60
C ALA A 26 5.29 8.82 -3.06
N ILE A 27 5.35 7.52 -2.75
CA ILE A 27 4.34 6.57 -3.17
C ILE A 27 3.51 6.18 -1.96
N HIS A 28 2.21 6.40 -2.02
CA HIS A 28 1.27 6.09 -0.95
C HIS A 28 0.34 4.97 -1.38
N ALA A 29 0.12 4.01 -0.48
CA ALA A 29 -0.86 2.95 -0.68
C ALA A 29 -1.83 2.96 0.49
N SER A 30 -3.12 3.00 0.19
CA SER A 30 -4.20 2.95 1.18
C SER A 30 -4.89 1.61 1.07
N VAL A 31 -4.91 0.84 2.16
CA VAL A 31 -5.51 -0.49 2.21
C VAL A 31 -6.77 -0.42 3.04
N ALA A 32 -7.91 -0.63 2.41
CA ALA A 32 -9.19 -0.68 3.09
C ALA A 32 -9.52 -2.14 3.41
N THR A 33 -9.84 -2.41 4.67
CA THR A 33 -10.21 -3.74 5.14
C THR A 33 -11.58 -3.69 5.80
N THR A 34 -12.37 -4.74 5.59
CA THR A 34 -13.69 -4.87 6.23
C THR A 34 -13.79 -6.23 6.90
N SER A 35 -14.46 -6.25 8.06
CA SER A 35 -14.74 -7.48 8.78
C SER A 35 -16.05 -8.09 8.26
N SER A 36 -16.10 -9.41 8.20
CA SER A 36 -17.36 -10.12 7.92
C SER A 36 -18.34 -10.04 9.10
N ASP A 37 -17.86 -9.74 10.29
CA ASP A 37 -18.68 -9.52 11.48
C ASP A 37 -18.30 -8.17 12.10
N PRO A 38 -19.08 -7.10 11.82
CA PRO A 38 -18.73 -5.77 12.31
C PRO A 38 -18.83 -5.59 13.83
N ALA A 39 -19.39 -6.56 14.56
CA ALA A 39 -19.45 -6.52 16.01
C ALA A 39 -18.20 -7.09 16.67
N MET A 40 -17.35 -7.79 15.93
CA MET A 40 -16.16 -8.46 16.44
C MET A 40 -14.90 -7.67 16.12
N PRO A 41 -14.00 -7.45 17.10
CA PRO A 41 -12.70 -6.83 16.81
C PRO A 41 -11.87 -7.72 15.89
N GLN A 42 -11.14 -7.10 14.97
CA GLN A 42 -10.23 -7.78 14.07
C GLN A 42 -8.81 -7.32 14.35
N GLN A 43 -7.90 -8.28 14.44
CA GLN A 43 -6.48 -8.01 14.64
C GLN A 43 -5.67 -8.81 13.64
N GLY A 44 -4.55 -8.25 13.23
CA GLY A 44 -3.64 -8.94 12.33
C GLY A 44 -2.51 -8.05 11.90
N GLN A 45 -1.78 -8.50 10.90
CA GLN A 45 -0.65 -7.76 10.34
C GLN A 45 -0.84 -7.61 8.84
N LEU A 46 -0.68 -6.38 8.37
CA LEU A 46 -0.61 -6.08 6.94
C LEU A 46 0.82 -5.76 6.56
N THR A 47 1.26 -6.32 5.44
CA THR A 47 2.59 -6.07 4.88
C THR A 47 2.42 -5.52 3.47
N ALA A 48 3.11 -4.41 3.18
CA ALA A 48 3.24 -3.90 1.83
C ALA A 48 4.62 -4.30 1.30
N ARG A 49 4.64 -5.10 0.24
CA ARG A 49 5.88 -5.52 -0.41
C ARG A 49 5.95 -4.88 -1.77
N TRP A 50 6.96 -4.06 -1.98
CA TRP A 50 7.16 -3.27 -3.19
C TRP A 50 8.26 -3.93 -4.03
N THR A 51 7.95 -4.22 -5.28
CA THR A 51 8.91 -4.85 -6.20
C THR A 51 9.06 -4.04 -7.48
N TYR A 52 10.21 -4.20 -8.14
CA TYR A 52 10.58 -3.50 -9.36
C TYR A 52 10.91 -4.51 -10.44
N GLU A 53 10.36 -4.29 -11.63
CA GLU A 53 10.59 -5.14 -12.83
C GLU A 53 10.38 -6.62 -12.52
N GLY A 54 9.31 -6.91 -11.79
CA GLY A 54 8.85 -8.26 -11.51
C GLY A 54 9.19 -8.76 -10.12
N ASP A 55 10.44 -9.01 -9.82
CA ASP A 55 10.82 -9.71 -8.57
C ASP A 55 11.93 -9.05 -7.77
N GLN A 56 12.40 -7.87 -8.18
CA GLN A 56 13.42 -7.15 -7.44
C GLN A 56 12.80 -6.40 -6.26
N LEU A 57 13.09 -6.81 -5.04
CA LEU A 57 12.52 -6.16 -3.85
C LEU A 57 13.03 -4.73 -3.70
N VAL A 58 12.12 -3.78 -3.61
CA VAL A 58 12.40 -2.36 -3.37
C VAL A 58 12.31 -2.04 -1.89
N ASP A 59 11.20 -2.43 -1.25
CA ASP A 59 10.97 -2.19 0.16
C ASP A 59 9.88 -3.13 0.65
N GLN A 60 9.84 -3.32 1.97
CA GLN A 60 8.81 -4.12 2.62
C GLN A 60 8.56 -3.54 4.00
N THR A 61 7.31 -3.22 4.28
CA THR A 61 6.90 -2.62 5.56
C THR A 61 5.69 -3.37 6.09
N SER A 62 5.70 -3.67 7.38
CA SER A 62 4.58 -4.33 8.05
C SER A 62 3.97 -3.40 9.09
N ARG A 63 2.64 -3.45 9.21
CA ARG A 63 1.89 -2.72 10.23
C ARG A 63 0.85 -3.64 10.84
N ASP A 64 0.73 -3.55 12.16
CA ASP A 64 -0.34 -4.25 12.88
C ASP A 64 -1.63 -3.45 12.74
N PHE A 65 -2.75 -4.16 12.63
CA PHE A 65 -4.05 -3.52 12.63
C PHE A 65 -4.94 -4.10 13.72
N ASN A 66 -5.80 -3.26 14.25
CA ASN A 66 -6.82 -3.63 15.24
C ASN A 66 -8.01 -2.68 15.06
N PHE A 67 -9.12 -3.21 14.58
CA PHE A 67 -10.32 -2.41 14.35
C PHE A 67 -11.58 -3.25 14.51
N THR A 68 -12.70 -2.57 14.63
CA THR A 68 -14.05 -3.20 14.67
C THR A 68 -14.81 -2.68 13.46
N GLY A 69 -15.34 -3.59 12.64
CA GLY A 69 -16.07 -3.23 11.43
C GLY A 69 -15.16 -3.05 10.24
N SER A 70 -14.69 -1.84 9.99
CA SER A 70 -13.80 -1.53 8.87
C SER A 70 -12.66 -0.63 9.31
N GLY A 71 -11.55 -0.69 8.59
CA GLY A 71 -10.40 0.15 8.87
C GLY A 71 -9.60 0.42 7.61
N THR A 72 -8.75 1.45 7.66
CA THR A 72 -7.88 1.83 6.55
C THR A 72 -6.45 1.98 7.07
N THR A 73 -5.51 1.31 6.42
CA THR A 73 -4.09 1.34 6.75
C THR A 73 -3.34 1.98 5.58
N ALA A 74 -2.49 2.95 5.88
CA ALA A 74 -1.68 3.61 4.86
C ALA A 74 -0.23 3.16 4.93
N PHE A 75 0.37 2.96 3.76
CA PHE A 75 1.79 2.70 3.60
C PHE A 75 2.38 3.79 2.72
N GLU A 76 3.62 4.16 3.00
CA GLU A 76 4.33 5.17 2.23
C GLU A 76 5.78 4.73 2.02
N ILE A 77 6.27 4.91 0.80
CA ILE A 77 7.70 4.79 0.52
C ILE A 77 8.16 6.03 -0.22
N SER A 78 9.38 6.46 0.06
CA SER A 78 10.02 7.58 -0.63
C SER A 78 11.49 7.27 -0.81
N LYS A 79 12.10 7.91 -1.83
CA LYS A 79 13.51 7.73 -2.12
C LYS A 79 14.11 9.10 -2.45
N PRO A 80 14.95 9.65 -1.54
CA PRO A 80 15.50 11.00 -1.73
C PRO A 80 16.31 11.15 -3.01
N ASP A 81 16.95 10.08 -3.49
CA ASP A 81 17.75 10.09 -4.72
C ASP A 81 16.93 9.87 -5.98
N GLY A 82 15.61 9.74 -5.84
CA GLY A 82 14.71 9.45 -6.95
C GLY A 82 14.58 7.96 -7.24
N TRP A 83 13.46 7.62 -7.86
CA TRP A 83 13.14 6.23 -8.22
C TRP A 83 13.65 5.92 -9.64
N PRO A 84 14.21 4.73 -9.89
CA PRO A 84 14.41 4.29 -11.26
C PRO A 84 13.08 4.24 -12.02
N THR A 85 13.10 4.63 -13.29
CA THR A 85 11.91 4.53 -14.13
C THR A 85 11.64 3.07 -14.49
N GLY A 86 10.36 2.72 -14.64
CA GLY A 86 9.97 1.37 -15.00
C GLY A 86 8.68 0.92 -14.32
N ASN A 87 8.45 -0.37 -14.34
CA ASN A 87 7.24 -0.99 -13.81
C ASN A 87 7.46 -1.49 -12.39
N TYR A 88 6.53 -1.16 -11.52
CA TYR A 88 6.57 -1.52 -10.11
C TYR A 88 5.29 -2.28 -9.74
N ARG A 89 5.38 -3.02 -8.65
CA ARG A 89 4.24 -3.72 -8.09
C ARG A 89 4.26 -3.59 -6.57
N VAL A 90 3.08 -3.38 -5.99
CA VAL A 90 2.88 -3.52 -4.56
C VAL A 90 1.97 -4.71 -4.30
N GLU A 91 2.42 -5.59 -3.41
CA GLU A 91 1.62 -6.71 -2.94
C GLU A 91 1.26 -6.46 -1.49
N ILE A 92 -0.03 -6.61 -1.17
CA ILE A 92 -0.49 -6.48 0.21
C ILE A 92 -0.71 -7.89 0.75
N LEU A 93 -0.02 -8.21 1.84
CA LEU A 93 -0.13 -9.48 2.51
C LEU A 93 -0.86 -9.30 3.83
N GLN A 94 -1.77 -10.20 4.13
CA GLN A 94 -2.43 -10.26 5.43
C GLN A 94 -1.98 -11.55 6.12
N ASP A 95 -1.30 -11.39 7.25
CA ASP A 95 -0.76 -12.51 8.02
C ASP A 95 0.06 -13.48 7.16
N GLY A 96 0.83 -12.93 6.23
CA GLY A 96 1.73 -13.68 5.36
C GLY A 96 1.14 -14.15 4.03
N GLN A 97 -0.13 -13.87 3.77
CA GLN A 97 -0.80 -14.26 2.52
C GLN A 97 -1.12 -13.06 1.65
N VAL A 98 -0.77 -13.11 0.37
CA VAL A 98 -1.09 -12.04 -0.57
C VAL A 98 -2.60 -11.98 -0.77
N VAL A 99 -3.19 -10.82 -0.47
CA VAL A 99 -4.63 -10.59 -0.60
C VAL A 99 -4.98 -9.56 -1.66
N GLN A 100 -4.03 -8.69 -2.01
CA GLN A 100 -4.21 -7.67 -3.04
C GLN A 100 -2.89 -7.40 -3.74
N THR A 101 -2.97 -7.03 -5.01
CA THR A 101 -1.81 -6.67 -5.84
C THR A 101 -2.18 -5.48 -6.71
N ARG A 102 -1.29 -4.51 -6.82
CA ARG A 102 -1.45 -3.35 -7.72
C ARG A 102 -0.15 -3.09 -8.46
N ASP A 103 -0.27 -2.82 -9.74
CA ASP A 103 0.85 -2.41 -10.59
C ASP A 103 0.82 -0.90 -10.78
N PHE A 104 2.00 -0.29 -10.86
CA PHE A 104 2.14 1.12 -11.15
C PHE A 104 3.45 1.35 -11.92
N GLU A 105 3.62 2.56 -12.42
CA GLU A 105 4.78 2.90 -13.24
C GLU A 105 5.41 4.19 -12.76
N ILE A 106 6.72 4.27 -12.86
CA ILE A 106 7.46 5.51 -12.62
C ILE A 106 8.10 5.95 -13.95
N ARG A 107 7.83 7.17 -14.34
CA ARG A 107 8.29 7.72 -15.60
C ARG A 107 9.30 8.84 -15.46
#